data_b709ffafc7569e62ac7821e1700eb46a
#
_entry.id   b709ffafc7569e62ac7821e1700eb46a
#
_cell.length_a   1.000
_cell.length_b   1.000
_cell.length_c   1.000
_cell.angle_alpha   90.00
_cell.angle_beta   90.00
_cell.angle_gamma   90.00
#
_symmetry.space_group_name_H-M   'P 1'
#
loop_
_entity.id
_entity.type
_entity.pdbx_description
1 polymer ?
#
loop_
_entity_poly.entity_id
_entity_poly.type
_entity_poly.pdbx_seq_one_letter_code
_entity_poly.pdbx_strand_id
1 'polypeptide(L)'
;MTVYRGEVRALDRLTLTIAAGEHVAMLGPNGCGKSTFIKTLTCECYPAIEPAPFTLRIMGKDRWSVADLRQALGIVSQDLIAECTRGLSSDFAEFPRRVTGRDTVLSGFFSSIGLSPHHEVTPEMAHKADAILERLEISHLAARPLNELSSGEARRLVIARALVHEPAALVLDEVGNSLDLRAAHQLREMTRTIAQAGTAVIIVTHNLSEIIPEIDRVILLRNGRVLDDGAKEQLLTSEALTRTFDLPIEVGRHNGYFHAW
;
A
#
# COMPACT_ATOMS: atom_id res chain seq x y z
N MET A 1 5.57 15.74 13.22
CA MET A 1 4.11 16.00 13.09
C MET A 1 3.33 15.21 14.12
N THR A 2 2.22 15.76 14.63
CA THR A 2 1.28 15.10 15.55
C THR A 2 -0.08 15.03 14.87
N VAL A 3 -0.76 13.88 14.93
CA VAL A 3 -2.08 13.68 14.30
C VAL A 3 -3.03 13.07 15.32
N TYR A 4 -4.23 13.62 15.42
CA TYR A 4 -5.31 13.12 16.26
C TYR A 4 -6.39 12.41 15.44
N ARG A 5 -6.97 11.36 16.01
CA ARG A 5 -8.20 10.72 15.55
C ARG A 5 -9.23 10.78 16.68
N GLY A 6 -10.16 11.72 16.57
CA GLY A 6 -10.99 12.10 17.71
C GLY A 6 -10.08 12.65 18.84
N GLU A 7 -10.21 12.09 20.04
CA GLU A 7 -9.39 12.48 21.20
C GLU A 7 -8.06 11.71 21.30
N VAL A 8 -7.86 10.69 20.46
CA VAL A 8 -6.67 9.83 20.52
C VAL A 8 -5.55 10.46 19.68
N ARG A 9 -4.38 10.64 20.30
CA ARG A 9 -3.14 11.02 19.62
C ARG A 9 -2.59 9.80 18.86
N ALA A 10 -2.94 9.67 17.59
CA ALA A 10 -2.59 8.53 16.76
C ALA A 10 -1.15 8.59 16.23
N LEU A 11 -0.63 9.81 15.95
CA LEU A 11 0.80 10.06 15.72
C LEU A 11 1.26 11.13 16.71
N ASP A 12 2.41 10.89 17.36
CA ASP A 12 2.94 11.77 18.38
C ASP A 12 4.35 12.23 18.00
N ARG A 13 4.46 13.46 17.53
CA ARG A 13 5.72 14.11 17.10
C ARG A 13 6.54 13.24 16.16
N LEU A 14 5.86 12.53 15.25
CA LEU A 14 6.50 11.66 14.27
C LEU A 14 7.49 12.48 13.43
N THR A 15 8.74 12.05 13.39
CA THR A 15 9.79 12.56 12.50
C THR A 15 10.30 11.39 11.68
N LEU A 16 10.19 11.51 10.36
CA LEU A 16 10.57 10.46 9.42
C LEU A 16 10.91 11.09 8.07
N THR A 17 11.95 10.58 7.43
CA THR A 17 12.29 10.91 6.04
C THR A 17 12.48 9.61 5.27
N ILE A 18 11.82 9.48 4.13
CA ILE A 18 12.00 8.38 3.17
C ILE A 18 12.56 9.01 1.90
N ALA A 19 13.70 8.51 1.44
CA ALA A 19 14.35 9.02 0.24
C ALA A 19 13.62 8.54 -1.04
N ALA A 20 13.79 9.27 -2.13
CA ALA A 20 13.28 8.84 -3.42
C ALA A 20 13.96 7.54 -3.87
N GLY A 21 13.18 6.58 -4.35
CA GLY A 21 13.67 5.26 -4.77
C GLY A 21 13.95 4.27 -3.63
N GLU A 22 13.79 4.68 -2.37
CA GLU A 22 14.06 3.82 -1.22
C GLU A 22 12.94 2.80 -0.99
N HIS A 23 13.31 1.53 -0.77
CA HIS A 23 12.37 0.48 -0.38
C HIS A 23 12.35 0.35 1.14
N VAL A 24 11.16 0.54 1.74
CA VAL A 24 11.02 0.65 3.20
C VAL A 24 9.88 -0.25 3.70
N ALA A 25 10.09 -0.90 4.83
CA ALA A 25 8.99 -1.52 5.57
C ALA A 25 8.73 -0.74 6.87
N MET A 26 7.45 -0.43 7.12
CA MET A 26 6.99 0.13 8.38
C MET A 26 6.26 -0.96 9.17
N LEU A 27 6.83 -1.35 10.30
CA LEU A 27 6.29 -2.39 11.17
C LEU A 27 5.80 -1.81 12.50
N GLY A 28 4.80 -2.46 13.07
CA GLY A 28 4.32 -2.18 14.41
C GLY A 28 2.99 -2.85 14.71
N PRO A 29 2.59 -2.93 15.98
CA PRO A 29 1.35 -3.54 16.38
C PRO A 29 0.12 -2.81 15.82
N ASN A 30 -1.03 -3.47 15.88
CA ASN A 30 -2.28 -2.84 15.50
C ASN A 30 -2.56 -1.62 16.39
N GLY A 31 -3.09 -0.54 15.80
CA GLY A 31 -3.36 0.69 16.52
C GLY A 31 -2.14 1.59 16.81
N CYS A 32 -0.91 1.22 16.40
CA CYS A 32 0.28 2.04 16.66
C CYS A 32 0.41 3.29 15.80
N GLY A 33 -0.51 3.52 14.82
CA GLY A 33 -0.53 4.72 13.99
C GLY A 33 -0.19 4.53 12.51
N LYS A 34 0.10 3.29 12.03
CA LYS A 34 0.47 3.00 10.64
C LYS A 34 -0.53 3.55 9.62
N SER A 35 -1.81 3.16 9.73
CA SER A 35 -2.85 3.64 8.80
C SER A 35 -3.12 5.13 8.94
N THR A 36 -2.91 5.72 10.13
CA THR A 36 -2.98 7.18 10.30
C THR A 36 -1.85 7.88 9.56
N PHE A 37 -0.63 7.30 9.57
CA PHE A 37 0.48 7.79 8.75
C PHE A 37 0.12 7.80 7.26
N ILE A 38 -0.40 6.67 6.73
CA ILE A 38 -0.84 6.60 5.34
C ILE A 38 -1.95 7.62 5.04
N LYS A 39 -2.97 7.72 5.91
CA LYS A 39 -4.06 8.71 5.76
C LYS A 39 -3.58 10.15 5.83
N THR A 40 -2.44 10.41 6.46
CA THR A 40 -1.81 11.73 6.41
C THR A 40 -1.11 11.98 5.08
N LEU A 41 -0.48 10.96 4.49
CA LEU A 41 0.09 11.06 3.15
C LEU A 41 -0.98 11.27 2.08
N THR A 42 -2.19 10.69 2.24
CA THR A 42 -3.32 10.84 1.30
C THR A 42 -4.15 12.09 1.53
N CYS A 43 -3.76 12.96 2.46
CA CYS A 43 -4.54 14.14 2.87
C CYS A 43 -5.94 13.83 3.44
N GLU A 44 -6.16 12.62 3.96
CA GLU A 44 -7.39 12.24 4.67
C GLU A 44 -7.31 12.57 6.17
N CYS A 45 -6.11 12.65 6.72
CA CYS A 45 -5.84 13.14 8.06
C CYS A 45 -4.86 14.30 8.01
N TYR A 46 -5.04 15.28 8.88
CA TYR A 46 -4.19 16.46 8.91
C TYR A 46 -3.43 16.55 10.24
N PRO A 47 -2.15 16.97 10.19
CA PRO A 47 -1.40 17.28 11.41
C PRO A 47 -2.09 18.36 12.22
N ALA A 48 -2.04 18.20 13.55
CA ALA A 48 -2.51 19.21 14.49
C ALA A 48 -1.67 20.48 14.41
N ILE A 49 -2.31 21.62 14.58
CA ILE A 49 -1.62 22.89 14.73
C ILE A 49 -1.08 22.93 16.17
N GLU A 50 0.23 22.74 16.31
CA GLU A 50 0.95 22.83 17.58
C GLU A 50 1.83 24.07 17.61
N PRO A 51 2.23 24.59 18.80
CA PRO A 51 3.15 25.72 18.89
C PRO A 51 4.49 25.49 18.21
N ALA A 52 4.98 24.24 18.20
CA ALA A 52 6.17 23.85 17.47
C ALA A 52 5.83 23.63 15.99
N PRO A 53 6.54 24.28 15.04
CA PRO A 53 6.30 24.08 13.63
C PRO A 53 6.62 22.63 13.21
N PHE A 54 5.81 22.07 12.33
CA PHE A 54 6.11 20.80 11.68
C PHE A 54 6.33 21.00 10.18
N THR A 55 7.07 20.08 9.56
CA THR A 55 7.25 20.02 8.11
C THR A 55 6.67 18.71 7.61
N LEU A 56 5.82 18.76 6.58
CA LEU A 56 5.36 17.62 5.84
C LEU A 56 5.66 17.90 4.36
N ARG A 57 6.59 17.14 3.79
CA ARG A 57 6.94 17.20 2.37
C ARG A 57 6.77 15.83 1.75
N ILE A 58 6.07 15.79 0.65
CA ILE A 58 5.91 14.57 -0.15
C ILE A 58 6.54 14.88 -1.51
N MET A 59 7.54 14.09 -1.92
CA MET A 59 8.32 14.32 -3.15
C MET A 59 8.83 15.76 -3.28
N GLY A 60 9.33 16.33 -2.17
CA GLY A 60 9.88 17.68 -2.10
C GLY A 60 8.87 18.83 -2.08
N LYS A 61 7.58 18.56 -2.20
CA LYS A 61 6.52 19.58 -2.20
C LYS A 61 5.80 19.64 -0.86
N ASP A 62 5.50 20.85 -0.40
CA ASP A 62 4.75 21.10 0.85
C ASP A 62 3.22 21.03 0.64
N ARG A 63 2.76 21.15 -0.60
CA ARG A 63 1.33 21.14 -0.97
C ARG A 63 1.11 20.31 -2.22
N TRP A 64 0.03 19.53 -2.19
CA TRP A 64 -0.42 18.71 -3.30
C TRP A 64 -1.91 18.91 -3.54
N SER A 65 -2.34 18.86 -4.80
CA SER A 65 -3.72 18.48 -5.07
C SER A 65 -3.87 16.99 -4.80
N VAL A 66 -5.02 16.56 -4.31
CA VAL A 66 -5.27 15.12 -4.03
C VAL A 66 -5.14 14.28 -5.31
N ALA A 67 -5.53 14.86 -6.47
CA ALA A 67 -5.44 14.18 -7.76
C ALA A 67 -3.98 13.95 -8.17
N ASP A 68 -3.12 14.99 -8.11
CA ASP A 68 -1.71 14.88 -8.47
C ASP A 68 -0.96 13.94 -7.52
N LEU A 69 -1.31 13.95 -6.23
CA LEU A 69 -0.71 13.07 -5.24
C LEU A 69 -1.04 11.61 -5.52
N ARG A 70 -2.29 11.29 -5.87
CA ARG A 70 -2.71 9.93 -6.24
C ARG A 70 -2.07 9.42 -7.52
N GLN A 71 -1.69 10.30 -8.44
CA GLN A 71 -0.91 9.93 -9.62
C GLN A 71 0.57 9.68 -9.28
N ALA A 72 1.13 10.50 -8.40
CA ALA A 72 2.53 10.42 -8.02
C ALA A 72 2.84 9.28 -7.03
N LEU A 73 1.85 8.92 -6.19
CA LEU A 73 1.91 7.82 -5.22
C LEU A 73 0.82 6.79 -5.52
N GLY A 74 1.21 5.59 -5.92
CA GLY A 74 0.31 4.44 -5.92
C GLY A 74 0.04 4.02 -4.48
N ILE A 75 -1.20 4.01 -4.04
CA ILE A 75 -1.56 3.59 -2.68
C ILE A 75 -2.61 2.50 -2.75
N VAL A 76 -2.31 1.39 -2.10
CA VAL A 76 -3.22 0.25 -1.94
C VAL A 76 -3.41 -0.01 -0.47
N SER A 77 -4.62 0.21 0.02
CA SER A 77 -5.03 -0.08 1.39
C SER A 77 -6.12 -1.15 1.42
N GLN A 78 -6.35 -1.73 2.60
CA GLN A 78 -7.47 -2.66 2.78
C GLN A 78 -8.82 -2.00 2.51
N ASP A 79 -8.99 -0.72 2.87
CA ASP A 79 -10.19 0.04 2.59
C ASP A 79 -10.45 0.12 1.07
N LEU A 80 -9.42 0.48 0.29
CA LEU A 80 -9.51 0.53 -1.18
C LEU A 80 -9.84 -0.84 -1.79
N ILE A 81 -9.18 -1.91 -1.33
CA ILE A 81 -9.46 -3.28 -1.80
C ILE A 81 -10.91 -3.64 -1.50
N ALA A 82 -11.38 -3.35 -0.29
CA ALA A 82 -12.75 -3.61 0.11
C ALA A 82 -13.77 -2.78 -0.68
N GLU A 83 -13.46 -1.53 -0.99
CA GLU A 83 -14.29 -0.68 -1.86
C GLU A 83 -14.37 -1.24 -3.28
N CYS A 84 -13.23 -1.58 -3.89
CA CYS A 84 -13.19 -2.17 -5.22
C CYS A 84 -13.96 -3.49 -5.30
N THR A 85 -13.95 -4.30 -4.23
CA THR A 85 -14.64 -5.60 -4.23
C THR A 85 -16.10 -5.52 -3.80
N ARG A 86 -16.48 -4.59 -2.90
CA ARG A 86 -17.85 -4.38 -2.42
C ARG A 86 -18.70 -3.51 -3.36
N GLY A 87 -18.12 -2.51 -4.01
CA GLY A 87 -18.81 -1.61 -4.94
C GLY A 87 -19.48 -2.32 -6.11
N LEU A 88 -19.26 -3.64 -6.23
CA LEU A 88 -19.84 -4.50 -7.26
C LEU A 88 -21.04 -5.32 -6.75
N SER A 89 -21.29 -5.34 -5.44
CA SER A 89 -22.31 -6.20 -4.81
C SER A 89 -23.57 -5.47 -4.35
N SER A 90 -23.58 -4.13 -4.27
CA SER A 90 -24.74 -3.37 -3.78
C SER A 90 -25.08 -2.18 -4.67
N ASP A 91 -26.31 -2.10 -5.07
CA ASP A 91 -27.10 -0.91 -5.42
C ASP A 91 -26.71 -0.05 -6.65
N PHE A 92 -25.64 -0.31 -7.36
CA PHE A 92 -25.48 0.23 -8.71
C PHE A 92 -26.28 -0.60 -9.74
N ALA A 93 -27.56 -0.83 -9.43
CA ALA A 93 -28.52 -1.47 -10.34
C ALA A 93 -28.74 -0.69 -11.66
N GLU A 94 -28.16 0.51 -11.77
CA GLU A 94 -28.16 1.30 -13.00
C GLU A 94 -27.07 0.90 -14.02
N PHE A 95 -26.08 0.07 -13.62
CA PHE A 95 -25.03 -0.37 -14.53
C PHE A 95 -25.03 -1.91 -14.68
N PRO A 96 -25.74 -2.45 -15.70
CA PRO A 96 -25.81 -3.90 -15.93
C PRO A 96 -24.48 -4.51 -16.40
N ARG A 97 -23.41 -3.72 -16.54
CA ARG A 97 -22.12 -4.21 -17.01
C ARG A 97 -21.29 -4.72 -15.85
N ARG A 98 -20.93 -6.01 -15.90
CA ARG A 98 -19.99 -6.61 -14.96
C ARG A 98 -18.62 -5.94 -15.12
N VAL A 99 -18.09 -5.37 -14.02
CA VAL A 99 -16.74 -4.80 -14.01
C VAL A 99 -15.72 -5.92 -14.13
N THR A 100 -14.88 -5.86 -15.14
CA THR A 100 -13.82 -6.84 -15.38
C THR A 100 -12.52 -6.43 -14.67
N GLY A 101 -11.56 -7.38 -14.63
CA GLY A 101 -10.22 -7.07 -14.14
C GLY A 101 -9.56 -5.93 -14.91
N ARG A 102 -9.74 -5.87 -16.24
CA ARG A 102 -9.23 -4.78 -17.07
C ARG A 102 -9.91 -3.46 -16.77
N ASP A 103 -11.23 -3.45 -16.59
CA ASP A 103 -11.96 -2.23 -16.21
C ASP A 103 -11.49 -1.71 -14.85
N THR A 104 -11.16 -2.61 -13.92
CA THR A 104 -10.59 -2.25 -12.61
C THR A 104 -9.24 -1.54 -12.78
N VAL A 105 -8.35 -2.05 -13.61
CA VAL A 105 -7.04 -1.43 -13.85
C VAL A 105 -7.22 -0.07 -14.54
N LEU A 106 -8.04 0.01 -15.58
CA LEU A 106 -8.36 1.25 -16.30
C LEU A 106 -8.97 2.33 -15.40
N SER A 107 -9.77 1.94 -14.40
CA SER A 107 -10.39 2.89 -13.48
C SER A 107 -9.38 3.68 -12.65
N GLY A 108 -8.13 3.20 -12.57
CA GLY A 108 -7.03 3.91 -11.92
C GLY A 108 -6.75 5.27 -12.56
N PHE A 109 -6.88 5.40 -13.87
CA PHE A 109 -6.70 6.68 -14.58
C PHE A 109 -7.69 7.76 -14.15
N PHE A 110 -8.85 7.35 -13.68
CA PHE A 110 -9.95 8.25 -13.30
C PHE A 110 -10.09 8.40 -11.78
N SER A 111 -9.22 7.76 -11.00
CA SER A 111 -9.32 7.68 -9.53
C SER A 111 -10.71 7.21 -9.04
N SER A 112 -11.41 6.40 -9.84
CA SER A 112 -12.76 5.90 -9.60
C SER A 112 -12.76 4.39 -9.29
N ILE A 113 -13.86 3.88 -8.76
CA ILE A 113 -14.09 2.44 -8.62
C ILE A 113 -14.91 1.98 -9.82
N GLY A 114 -14.26 1.24 -10.74
CA GLY A 114 -14.84 0.85 -12.01
C GLY A 114 -14.90 2.00 -13.03
N LEU A 115 -15.40 1.69 -14.22
CA LEU A 115 -15.54 2.65 -15.32
C LEU A 115 -16.98 3.14 -15.42
N SER A 116 -17.16 4.45 -15.37
CA SER A 116 -18.42 5.12 -15.69
C SER A 116 -18.60 5.28 -17.21
N PRO A 117 -19.83 5.33 -17.75
CA PRO A 117 -20.08 5.65 -19.16
C PRO A 117 -19.50 7.00 -19.64
N HIS A 118 -19.22 7.90 -18.70
CA HIS A 118 -18.61 9.21 -18.99
C HIS A 118 -17.08 9.18 -19.05
N HIS A 119 -16.46 8.04 -18.72
CA HIS A 119 -15.02 7.89 -18.79
C HIS A 119 -14.61 7.54 -20.22
N GLU A 120 -13.88 8.44 -20.86
CA GLU A 120 -13.29 8.21 -22.16
C GLU A 120 -11.93 7.53 -22.01
N VAL A 121 -11.89 6.23 -22.31
CA VAL A 121 -10.65 5.44 -22.31
C VAL A 121 -9.92 5.69 -23.62
N THR A 122 -8.76 6.33 -23.55
CA THR A 122 -7.92 6.55 -24.74
C THR A 122 -7.15 5.27 -25.13
N PRO A 123 -6.71 5.15 -26.40
CA PRO A 123 -5.84 4.03 -26.81
C PRO A 123 -4.55 3.92 -25.97
N GLU A 124 -3.99 5.05 -25.52
CA GLU A 124 -2.82 5.08 -24.67
C GLU A 124 -3.10 4.50 -23.29
N MET A 125 -4.22 4.88 -22.65
CA MET A 125 -4.65 4.30 -21.37
C MET A 125 -4.86 2.80 -21.48
N ALA A 126 -5.51 2.35 -22.56
CA ALA A 126 -5.74 0.95 -22.85
C ALA A 126 -4.40 0.18 -22.96
N HIS A 127 -3.45 0.70 -23.74
CA HIS A 127 -2.13 0.11 -23.89
C HIS A 127 -1.36 0.04 -22.57
N LYS A 128 -1.35 1.10 -21.77
CA LYS A 128 -0.70 1.10 -20.45
C LYS A 128 -1.31 0.08 -19.50
N ALA A 129 -2.64 -0.02 -19.47
CA ALA A 129 -3.31 -1.01 -18.62
C ALA A 129 -2.95 -2.45 -19.05
N ASP A 130 -2.95 -2.74 -20.34
CA ASP A 130 -2.59 -4.06 -20.87
C ASP A 130 -1.11 -4.39 -20.59
N ALA A 131 -0.20 -3.43 -20.76
CA ALA A 131 1.22 -3.59 -20.47
C ALA A 131 1.49 -3.87 -18.97
N ILE A 132 0.73 -3.22 -18.06
CA ILE A 132 0.85 -3.51 -16.63
C ILE A 132 0.34 -4.91 -16.30
N LEU A 133 -0.80 -5.32 -16.85
CA LEU A 133 -1.35 -6.67 -16.67
C LEU A 133 -0.36 -7.74 -17.14
N GLU A 134 0.31 -7.51 -18.27
CA GLU A 134 1.34 -8.39 -18.80
C GLU A 134 2.59 -8.42 -17.92
N ARG A 135 3.12 -7.26 -17.56
CA ARG A 135 4.32 -7.13 -16.69
C ARG A 135 4.14 -7.82 -15.35
N LEU A 136 2.92 -7.79 -14.80
CA LEU A 136 2.60 -8.42 -13.51
C LEU A 136 2.09 -9.87 -13.65
N GLU A 137 2.11 -10.43 -14.86
CA GLU A 137 1.68 -11.81 -15.17
C GLU A 137 0.23 -12.12 -14.78
N ILE A 138 -0.66 -11.12 -14.86
CA ILE A 138 -2.08 -11.23 -14.50
C ILE A 138 -3.02 -10.97 -15.67
N SER A 139 -2.56 -11.01 -16.93
CA SER A 139 -3.38 -10.83 -18.13
C SER A 139 -4.56 -11.82 -18.20
N HIS A 140 -4.40 -13.02 -17.63
CA HIS A 140 -5.46 -14.02 -17.53
C HIS A 140 -6.66 -13.58 -16.66
N LEU A 141 -6.51 -12.54 -15.85
CA LEU A 141 -7.58 -11.95 -15.02
C LEU A 141 -8.32 -10.81 -15.75
N ALA A 142 -7.79 -10.31 -16.87
CA ALA A 142 -8.28 -9.10 -17.53
C ALA A 142 -9.77 -9.18 -17.92
N ALA A 143 -10.21 -10.31 -18.48
CA ALA A 143 -11.58 -10.49 -18.94
C ALA A 143 -12.52 -11.06 -17.85
N ARG A 144 -11.98 -11.46 -16.69
CA ARG A 144 -12.79 -12.07 -15.63
C ARG A 144 -13.55 -11.00 -14.85
N PRO A 145 -14.82 -11.24 -14.52
CA PRO A 145 -15.56 -10.36 -13.61
C PRO A 145 -14.91 -10.30 -12.23
N LEU A 146 -14.79 -9.11 -11.66
CA LEU A 146 -14.09 -8.90 -10.37
C LEU A 146 -14.75 -9.65 -9.20
N ASN A 147 -16.08 -9.78 -9.24
CA ASN A 147 -16.85 -10.52 -8.23
C ASN A 147 -16.70 -12.06 -8.30
N GLU A 148 -16.07 -12.57 -9.35
CA GLU A 148 -15.76 -13.99 -9.52
C GLU A 148 -14.31 -14.34 -9.17
N LEU A 149 -13.53 -13.33 -8.76
CA LEU A 149 -12.12 -13.48 -8.40
C LEU A 149 -11.96 -13.83 -6.93
N SER A 150 -10.90 -14.59 -6.64
CA SER A 150 -10.45 -14.77 -5.26
C SER A 150 -9.94 -13.44 -4.68
N SER A 151 -9.90 -13.34 -3.34
CA SER A 151 -9.36 -12.15 -2.67
C SER A 151 -7.92 -11.81 -3.08
N GLY A 152 -7.09 -12.82 -3.32
CA GLY A 152 -5.72 -12.65 -3.81
C GLY A 152 -5.66 -12.13 -5.25
N GLU A 153 -6.51 -12.66 -6.15
CA GLU A 153 -6.60 -12.18 -7.53
C GLU A 153 -7.09 -10.72 -7.59
N ALA A 154 -8.13 -10.39 -6.83
CA ALA A 154 -8.66 -9.03 -6.75
C ALA A 154 -7.61 -8.04 -6.24
N ARG A 155 -6.84 -8.39 -5.18
CA ARG A 155 -5.74 -7.54 -4.67
C ARG A 155 -4.68 -7.26 -5.72
N ARG A 156 -4.27 -8.27 -6.48
CA ARG A 156 -3.28 -8.09 -7.55
C ARG A 156 -3.78 -7.12 -8.63
N LEU A 157 -5.07 -7.13 -8.97
CA LEU A 157 -5.67 -6.15 -9.88
C LEU A 157 -5.72 -4.73 -9.28
N VAL A 158 -6.01 -4.60 -7.97
CA VAL A 158 -5.99 -3.29 -7.30
C VAL A 158 -4.57 -2.72 -7.23
N ILE A 159 -3.54 -3.59 -7.07
CA ILE A 159 -2.14 -3.17 -7.18
C ILE A 159 -1.82 -2.71 -8.62
N ALA A 160 -2.21 -3.49 -9.63
CA ALA A 160 -2.04 -3.08 -11.02
C ALA A 160 -2.73 -1.74 -11.33
N ARG A 161 -3.94 -1.54 -10.79
CA ARG A 161 -4.68 -0.27 -10.87
C ARG A 161 -3.88 0.90 -10.30
N ALA A 162 -3.18 0.72 -9.18
CA ALA A 162 -2.38 1.77 -8.55
C ALA A 162 -1.12 2.14 -9.35
N LEU A 163 -0.73 1.31 -10.32
CA LEU A 163 0.49 1.49 -11.13
C LEU A 163 0.24 2.14 -12.50
N VAL A 164 -1.01 2.40 -12.91
CA VAL A 164 -1.33 2.91 -14.26
C VAL A 164 -0.75 4.28 -14.58
N HIS A 165 -0.46 5.08 -13.55
CA HIS A 165 0.21 6.38 -13.67
C HIS A 165 1.73 6.30 -13.56
N GLU A 166 2.29 5.07 -13.48
CA GLU A 166 3.74 4.86 -13.29
C GLU A 166 4.28 5.65 -12.09
N PRO A 167 3.67 5.49 -10.89
CA PRO A 167 4.01 6.29 -9.73
C PRO A 167 5.46 6.08 -9.31
N ALA A 168 6.08 7.12 -8.74
CA ALA A 168 7.43 7.04 -8.22
C ALA A 168 7.55 6.10 -7.00
N ALA A 169 6.46 5.94 -6.25
CA ALA A 169 6.40 4.99 -5.13
C ALA A 169 5.03 4.30 -5.05
N LEU A 170 5.06 3.03 -4.62
CA LEU A 170 3.89 2.22 -4.29
C LEU A 170 3.85 1.98 -2.79
N VAL A 171 2.76 2.38 -2.16
CA VAL A 171 2.49 2.14 -0.74
C VAL A 171 1.48 1.00 -0.61
N LEU A 172 1.86 -0.05 0.12
CA LEU A 172 1.06 -1.23 0.39
C LEU A 172 0.71 -1.28 1.88
N ASP A 173 -0.54 -0.93 2.24
CA ASP A 173 -1.00 -0.89 3.63
C ASP A 173 -1.77 -2.17 3.96
N GLU A 174 -1.10 -3.09 4.66
CA GLU A 174 -1.62 -4.36 5.16
C GLU A 174 -2.28 -5.24 4.08
N VAL A 175 -1.77 -5.18 2.85
CA VAL A 175 -2.38 -5.85 1.69
C VAL A 175 -2.30 -7.39 1.74
N GLY A 176 -1.42 -7.96 2.55
CA GLY A 176 -1.24 -9.42 2.69
C GLY A 176 -2.18 -10.09 3.69
N ASN A 177 -2.96 -9.33 4.47
CA ASN A 177 -3.82 -9.86 5.51
C ASN A 177 -4.88 -10.85 4.98
N SER A 178 -5.05 -11.97 5.69
CA SER A 178 -6.06 -13.00 5.37
C SER A 178 -5.89 -13.68 4.00
N LEU A 179 -4.70 -13.67 3.43
CA LEU A 179 -4.37 -14.44 2.25
C LEU A 179 -3.94 -15.87 2.63
N ASP A 180 -4.31 -16.84 1.80
CA ASP A 180 -3.72 -18.16 1.87
C ASP A 180 -2.25 -18.14 1.45
N LEU A 181 -1.52 -19.25 1.67
CA LEU A 181 -0.08 -19.34 1.41
C LEU A 181 0.26 -19.08 -0.07
N ARG A 182 -0.57 -19.55 -1.00
CA ARG A 182 -0.35 -19.38 -2.43
C ARG A 182 -0.53 -17.92 -2.84
N ALA A 183 -1.64 -17.30 -2.42
CA ALA A 183 -1.93 -15.91 -2.72
C ALA A 183 -0.90 -14.96 -2.08
N ALA A 184 -0.47 -15.25 -0.84
CA ALA A 184 0.58 -14.49 -0.17
C ALA A 184 1.92 -14.60 -0.90
N HIS A 185 2.29 -15.79 -1.38
CA HIS A 185 3.49 -15.98 -2.20
C HIS A 185 3.41 -15.19 -3.51
N GLN A 186 2.31 -15.30 -4.25
CA GLN A 186 2.10 -14.57 -5.51
C GLN A 186 2.13 -13.05 -5.30
N LEU A 187 1.58 -12.56 -4.20
CA LEU A 187 1.62 -11.14 -3.85
C LEU A 187 3.06 -10.67 -3.60
N ARG A 188 3.86 -11.44 -2.87
CA ARG A 188 5.28 -11.11 -2.63
C ARG A 188 6.08 -11.08 -3.93
N GLU A 189 5.94 -12.09 -4.81
CA GLU A 189 6.66 -12.11 -6.09
C GLU A 189 6.25 -10.93 -6.98
N MET A 190 4.97 -10.59 -7.03
CA MET A 190 4.49 -9.39 -7.73
C MET A 190 5.13 -8.11 -7.15
N THR A 191 5.19 -7.98 -5.81
CA THR A 191 5.80 -6.82 -5.14
C THR A 191 7.29 -6.73 -5.46
N ARG A 192 8.00 -7.86 -5.53
CA ARG A 192 9.41 -7.92 -5.95
C ARG A 192 9.59 -7.47 -7.40
N THR A 193 8.75 -7.96 -8.32
CA THR A 193 8.77 -7.53 -9.73
C THR A 193 8.62 -6.00 -9.84
N ILE A 194 7.74 -5.40 -9.05
CA ILE A 194 7.51 -3.95 -9.00
C ILE A 194 8.76 -3.22 -8.48
N ALA A 195 9.34 -3.70 -7.38
CA ALA A 195 10.54 -3.11 -6.79
C ALA A 195 11.75 -3.19 -7.75
N GLN A 196 11.97 -4.34 -8.37
CA GLN A 196 13.05 -4.59 -9.34
C GLN A 196 12.87 -3.77 -10.63
N ALA A 197 11.66 -3.39 -10.98
CA ALA A 197 11.37 -2.48 -12.09
C ALA A 197 11.64 -0.99 -11.76
N GLY A 198 12.09 -0.67 -10.54
CA GLY A 198 12.50 0.67 -10.12
C GLY A 198 11.41 1.51 -9.45
N THR A 199 10.21 0.98 -9.22
CA THR A 199 9.21 1.66 -8.40
C THR A 199 9.57 1.50 -6.93
N ALA A 200 9.73 2.59 -6.18
CA ALA A 200 9.96 2.52 -4.74
C ALA A 200 8.78 1.82 -4.05
N VAL A 201 9.06 0.87 -3.15
CA VAL A 201 8.02 0.12 -2.44
C VAL A 201 8.06 0.45 -0.96
N ILE A 202 6.91 0.89 -0.42
CA ILE A 202 6.71 1.14 1.00
C ILE A 202 5.67 0.14 1.51
N ILE A 203 6.12 -0.86 2.28
CA ILE A 203 5.23 -1.86 2.87
C ILE A 203 4.90 -1.43 4.30
N VAL A 204 3.62 -1.30 4.59
CA VAL A 204 3.11 -1.05 5.94
C VAL A 204 2.42 -2.31 6.42
N THR A 205 2.96 -2.96 7.44
CA THR A 205 2.49 -4.27 7.88
C THR A 205 2.77 -4.52 9.36
N HIS A 206 2.18 -5.56 9.89
CA HIS A 206 2.54 -6.18 11.17
C HIS A 206 3.11 -7.60 10.99
N ASN A 207 3.25 -8.06 9.73
CA ASN A 207 3.71 -9.40 9.39
C ASN A 207 5.07 -9.37 8.70
N LEU A 208 6.08 -9.98 9.33
CA LEU A 208 7.45 -10.01 8.81
C LEU A 208 7.56 -10.72 7.46
N SER A 209 6.73 -11.74 7.22
CA SER A 209 6.79 -12.52 5.98
C SER A 209 6.40 -11.74 4.72
N GLU A 210 5.82 -10.54 4.88
CA GLU A 210 5.51 -9.64 3.77
C GLU A 210 6.69 -8.78 3.33
N ILE A 211 7.74 -8.69 4.17
CA ILE A 211 8.93 -7.89 3.87
C ILE A 211 9.76 -8.64 2.83
N ILE A 212 9.76 -8.12 1.62
CA ILE A 212 10.50 -8.69 0.49
C ILE A 212 12.01 -8.47 0.63
N PRO A 213 12.86 -9.30 -0.02
CA PRO A 213 14.32 -9.15 0.04
C PRO A 213 14.83 -7.79 -0.40
N GLU A 214 14.16 -7.14 -1.34
CA GLU A 214 14.52 -5.83 -1.90
C GLU A 214 14.36 -4.65 -0.92
N ILE A 215 13.69 -4.85 0.21
CA ILE A 215 13.61 -3.85 1.28
C ILE A 215 14.90 -3.89 2.09
N ASP A 216 15.56 -2.73 2.23
CA ASP A 216 16.80 -2.58 2.99
C ASP A 216 16.59 -1.89 4.34
N ARG A 217 15.54 -1.07 4.48
CA ARG A 217 15.27 -0.26 5.65
C ARG A 217 13.94 -0.62 6.30
N VAL A 218 13.95 -0.68 7.61
CA VAL A 218 12.78 -0.94 8.44
C VAL A 218 12.57 0.21 9.43
N ILE A 219 11.32 0.61 9.60
CA ILE A 219 10.87 1.58 10.58
C ILE A 219 9.95 0.85 11.56
N LEU A 220 10.34 0.82 12.81
CA LEU A 220 9.53 0.25 13.89
C LEU A 220 8.68 1.35 14.52
N LEU A 221 7.36 1.19 14.43
CA LEU A 221 6.38 2.17 14.97
C LEU A 221 5.69 1.60 16.21
N ARG A 222 5.65 2.39 17.29
CA ARG A 222 4.93 2.06 18.52
C ARG A 222 4.33 3.32 19.13
N ASN A 223 3.05 3.27 19.54
CA ASN A 223 2.34 4.36 20.20
C ASN A 223 2.44 5.71 19.44
N GLY A 224 2.31 5.68 18.12
CA GLY A 224 2.37 6.88 17.27
C GLY A 224 3.75 7.48 17.07
N ARG A 225 4.82 6.82 17.53
CA ARG A 225 6.21 7.28 17.43
C ARG A 225 7.07 6.26 16.69
N VAL A 226 8.10 6.75 16.01
CA VAL A 226 9.20 5.90 15.55
C VAL A 226 9.96 5.42 16.78
N LEU A 227 10.00 4.11 16.99
CA LEU A 227 10.76 3.48 18.05
C LEU A 227 12.21 3.26 17.61
N ASP A 228 12.38 2.73 16.41
CA ASP A 228 13.67 2.51 15.76
C ASP A 228 13.53 2.66 14.25
N ASP A 229 14.62 3.05 13.59
CA ASP A 229 14.71 3.28 12.15
C ASP A 229 16.12 2.92 11.67
N GLY A 230 16.24 1.97 10.75
CA GLY A 230 17.55 1.51 10.31
C GLY A 230 17.52 0.32 9.37
N ALA A 231 18.69 -0.29 9.18
CA ALA A 231 18.85 -1.44 8.30
C ALA A 231 17.99 -2.64 8.74
N LYS A 232 17.39 -3.31 7.79
CA LYS A 232 16.52 -4.48 7.99
C LYS A 232 17.14 -5.53 8.89
N GLU A 233 18.40 -5.88 8.65
CA GLU A 233 19.12 -6.91 9.40
C GLU A 233 19.37 -6.53 10.86
N GLN A 234 19.42 -5.24 11.17
CA GLN A 234 19.64 -4.73 12.53
C GLN A 234 18.34 -4.67 13.34
N LEU A 235 17.21 -4.46 12.66
CA LEU A 235 15.93 -4.23 13.33
C LEU A 235 14.99 -5.43 13.32
N LEU A 236 15.13 -6.36 12.36
CA LEU A 236 14.33 -7.59 12.36
C LEU A 236 15.01 -8.66 13.24
N THR A 237 15.14 -8.35 14.53
CA THR A 237 15.71 -9.22 15.56
C THR A 237 14.68 -9.54 16.64
N SER A 238 14.86 -10.65 17.34
CA SER A 238 13.98 -11.05 18.45
C SER A 238 13.88 -9.95 19.51
N GLU A 239 14.99 -9.29 19.86
CA GLU A 239 15.03 -8.22 20.86
C GLU A 239 14.23 -6.98 20.41
N ALA A 240 14.48 -6.47 19.20
CA ALA A 240 13.80 -5.28 18.70
C ALA A 240 12.30 -5.51 18.51
N LEU A 241 11.90 -6.69 18.01
CA LEU A 241 10.49 -7.01 17.82
C LEU A 241 9.77 -7.31 19.13
N THR A 242 10.40 -8.00 20.09
CA THR A 242 9.85 -8.16 21.44
C THR A 242 9.55 -6.81 22.08
N ARG A 243 10.47 -5.84 21.96
CA ARG A 243 10.26 -4.48 22.45
C ARG A 243 9.16 -3.74 21.69
N THR A 244 9.06 -3.95 20.38
CA THR A 244 8.07 -3.26 19.53
C THR A 244 6.66 -3.75 19.78
N PHE A 245 6.48 -5.06 19.88
CA PHE A 245 5.16 -5.70 19.99
C PHE A 245 4.74 -6.01 21.43
N ASP A 246 5.65 -5.83 22.40
CA ASP A 246 5.42 -6.04 23.84
C ASP A 246 5.06 -7.51 24.18
N LEU A 247 5.66 -8.45 23.45
CA LEU A 247 5.51 -9.88 23.68
C LEU A 247 6.79 -10.60 23.25
N PRO A 248 7.18 -11.71 23.87
CA PRO A 248 8.31 -12.50 23.44
C PRO A 248 8.15 -12.95 21.98
N ILE A 249 9.11 -12.63 21.14
CA ILE A 249 9.13 -12.99 19.71
C ILE A 249 10.48 -13.61 19.40
N GLU A 250 10.45 -14.75 18.75
CA GLU A 250 11.62 -15.33 18.10
C GLU A 250 11.60 -15.01 16.62
N VAL A 251 12.76 -14.63 16.07
CA VAL A 251 12.90 -14.27 14.65
C VAL A 251 13.86 -15.23 13.99
N GLY A 252 13.42 -15.79 12.88
CA GLY A 252 14.25 -16.58 11.99
C GLY A 252 14.30 -16.02 10.57
N ARG A 253 15.32 -16.43 9.80
CA ARG A 253 15.46 -16.04 8.40
C ARG A 253 15.53 -17.28 7.52
N HIS A 254 14.75 -17.30 6.44
CA HIS A 254 14.81 -18.37 5.45
C HIS A 254 14.64 -17.79 4.04
N ASN A 255 15.56 -18.14 3.13
CA ASN A 255 15.55 -17.67 1.73
C ASN A 255 15.38 -16.14 1.57
N GLY A 256 16.03 -15.35 2.43
CA GLY A 256 15.96 -13.90 2.39
C GLY A 256 14.74 -13.28 3.07
N TYR A 257 13.77 -14.08 3.50
CA TYR A 257 12.58 -13.64 4.24
C TYR A 257 12.76 -13.83 5.74
N PHE A 258 12.15 -12.93 6.50
CA PHE A 258 12.09 -13.01 7.96
C PHE A 258 10.75 -13.60 8.40
N HIS A 259 10.79 -14.38 9.46
CA HIS A 259 9.63 -15.02 10.09
C HIS A 259 9.68 -14.80 11.59
N ALA A 260 8.51 -14.65 12.21
CA ALA A 260 8.35 -14.51 13.65
C ALA A 260 7.39 -15.57 14.18
N TRP A 261 7.66 -16.09 15.39
CA TRP A 261 6.81 -17.03 16.13
C TRP A 261 6.91 -16.83 17.64
#